data_71b1a4da3357267051d511a51337a9bb
#
_entry.id   71b1a4da3357267051d511a51337a9bb
#
_cell.length_a   1.000
_cell.length_b   1.000
_cell.length_c   1.000
_cell.angle_alpha   90.00
_cell.angle_beta   90.00
_cell.angle_gamma   90.00
#
_symmetry.space_group_name_H-M   'P 1'
#
loop_
_entity.id
_entity.type
_entity.pdbx_description
1 polymer ?
#
loop_
_entity_poly.entity_id
_entity_poly.type
_entity_poly.pdbx_seq_one_letter_code
_entity_poly.pdbx_strand_id
1 'polypeptide(L)'
;MLPLAERLRPKTLNEYIGQKHLVGEGAILRQMIENGNLSSFILWGPPGVGKTTLARIIAHQLERPFYTLSAVTSGVKEVREVIDKAKRYGAVSTGLFGFPEAGSWTSSSGDRRAILFIDEIHRFSKSQQDSLLGAVEDGTITLIGATTENPSFEVITPLLSRCQVYVLKSLEKDDL
;
A
#
# COMPACT_ATOMS: atom_id res chain seq x y z
N MET A 1 -6.54 -25.88 4.93
CA MET A 1 -7.71 -25.36 4.22
C MET A 1 -7.93 -23.92 4.62
N LEU A 2 -7.98 -22.97 3.68
CA LEU A 2 -8.19 -21.55 4.00
C LEU A 2 -9.63 -21.32 4.48
N PRO A 3 -9.85 -20.44 5.47
CA PRO A 3 -11.20 -20.07 5.93
C PRO A 3 -12.07 -19.55 4.77
N LEU A 4 -13.39 -19.75 4.87
CA LEU A 4 -14.33 -19.34 3.82
C LEU A 4 -14.23 -17.84 3.49
N ALA A 5 -14.12 -16.98 4.52
CA ALA A 5 -13.98 -15.54 4.34
C ALA A 5 -12.76 -15.17 3.50
N GLU A 6 -11.64 -15.89 3.67
CA GLU A 6 -10.43 -15.67 2.89
C GLU A 6 -10.59 -16.17 1.44
N ARG A 7 -11.33 -17.26 1.24
CA ARG A 7 -11.62 -17.79 -0.09
C ARG A 7 -12.54 -16.90 -0.92
N LEU A 8 -13.44 -16.19 -0.26
CA LEU A 8 -14.40 -15.28 -0.89
C LEU A 8 -13.87 -13.86 -1.07
N ARG A 9 -12.64 -13.58 -0.60
CA ARG A 9 -12.05 -12.25 -0.73
C ARG A 9 -11.81 -11.91 -2.20
N PRO A 10 -12.24 -10.72 -2.66
CA PRO A 10 -11.98 -10.26 -4.03
C PRO A 10 -10.50 -10.30 -4.39
N LYS A 11 -10.19 -10.68 -5.61
CA LYS A 11 -8.82 -10.77 -6.13
C LYS A 11 -8.52 -9.69 -7.17
N THR A 12 -9.53 -9.07 -7.72
CA THR A 12 -9.43 -8.02 -8.72
C THR A 12 -10.25 -6.80 -8.33
N LEU A 13 -9.96 -5.65 -8.94
CA LEU A 13 -10.75 -4.44 -8.72
C LEU A 13 -12.20 -4.61 -9.19
N ASN A 14 -12.45 -5.42 -10.20
CA ASN A 14 -13.79 -5.67 -10.70
C ASN A 14 -14.65 -6.51 -9.74
N GLU A 15 -14.00 -7.33 -8.93
CA GLU A 15 -14.67 -8.11 -7.88
C GLU A 15 -14.82 -7.32 -6.57
N TYR A 16 -14.12 -6.19 -6.44
CA TYR A 16 -14.13 -5.38 -5.24
C TYR A 16 -15.45 -4.62 -5.14
N ILE A 17 -16.11 -4.75 -3.99
CA ILE A 17 -17.43 -4.17 -3.72
C ILE A 17 -17.31 -2.80 -3.09
N GLY A 18 -18.06 -1.83 -3.57
CA GLY A 18 -18.12 -0.47 -3.04
C GLY A 18 -16.97 0.42 -3.49
N GLN A 19 -16.85 1.59 -2.87
CA GLN A 19 -15.79 2.58 -3.09
C GLN A 19 -15.65 3.04 -4.56
N LYS A 20 -16.75 3.11 -5.29
CA LYS A 20 -16.76 3.49 -6.71
C LYS A 20 -16.14 4.86 -7.00
N HIS A 21 -16.19 5.76 -6.02
CA HIS A 21 -15.56 7.09 -6.12
C HIS A 21 -14.03 7.03 -6.18
N LEU A 22 -13.41 5.93 -5.74
CA LEU A 22 -11.96 5.72 -5.75
C LEU A 22 -11.50 4.71 -6.81
N VAL A 23 -12.21 3.61 -6.95
CA VAL A 23 -11.80 2.46 -7.76
C VAL A 23 -12.76 2.14 -8.90
N GLY A 24 -13.85 2.90 -9.06
CA GLY A 24 -14.73 2.81 -10.21
C GLY A 24 -14.01 3.23 -11.49
N GLU A 25 -14.63 2.96 -12.63
CA GLU A 25 -14.09 3.35 -13.93
C GLU A 25 -13.83 4.86 -13.99
N GLY A 26 -12.62 5.25 -14.40
CA GLY A 26 -12.20 6.65 -14.45
C GLY A 26 -11.88 7.29 -13.09
N ALA A 27 -12.03 6.59 -11.98
CA ALA A 27 -11.71 7.11 -10.67
C ALA A 27 -10.19 7.23 -10.46
N ILE A 28 -9.79 8.15 -9.57
CA ILE A 28 -8.39 8.55 -9.43
C ILE A 28 -7.46 7.40 -9.02
N LEU A 29 -7.88 6.57 -8.06
CA LEU A 29 -7.04 5.46 -7.59
C LEU A 29 -6.93 4.36 -8.67
N ARG A 30 -8.02 4.08 -9.38
CA ARG A 30 -7.99 3.16 -10.51
C ARG A 30 -7.04 3.62 -11.62
N GLN A 31 -7.05 4.91 -11.95
CA GLN A 31 -6.13 5.46 -12.94
C GLN A 31 -4.66 5.30 -12.53
N MET A 32 -4.33 5.54 -11.27
CA MET A 32 -2.98 5.34 -10.75
C MET A 32 -2.55 3.88 -10.86
N ILE A 33 -3.43 2.95 -10.57
CA ILE A 33 -3.16 1.51 -10.67
C ILE A 33 -2.97 1.10 -12.13
N GLU A 34 -3.85 1.52 -13.02
CA GLU A 34 -3.78 1.20 -14.45
C GLU A 34 -2.53 1.78 -15.13
N ASN A 35 -2.10 2.96 -14.70
CA ASN A 35 -0.87 3.60 -15.19
C ASN A 35 0.41 3.03 -14.58
N GLY A 36 0.30 2.18 -13.56
CA GLY A 36 1.45 1.61 -12.86
C GLY A 36 2.24 2.60 -12.02
N ASN A 37 1.74 3.81 -11.82
CA ASN A 37 2.41 4.89 -11.10
C ASN A 37 1.67 5.19 -9.80
N LEU A 38 1.96 4.40 -8.77
CA LEU A 38 1.32 4.49 -7.46
C LEU A 38 2.18 5.30 -6.50
N SER A 39 1.65 6.42 -6.00
CA SER A 39 2.23 7.18 -4.89
C SER A 39 1.72 6.66 -3.54
N SER A 40 2.45 6.95 -2.47
CA SER A 40 2.01 6.58 -1.11
C SER A 40 0.71 7.27 -0.73
N PHE A 41 -0.15 6.56 -0.02
CA PHE A 41 -1.45 7.08 0.40
C PHE A 41 -1.95 6.44 1.70
N ILE A 42 -2.93 7.08 2.30
CA ILE A 42 -3.61 6.62 3.51
C ILE A 42 -5.09 6.40 3.20
N LEU A 43 -5.59 5.24 3.57
CA LEU A 43 -7.00 4.90 3.49
C LEU A 43 -7.67 5.17 4.85
N TRP A 44 -8.56 6.14 4.86
CA TRP A 44 -9.31 6.52 6.06
C TRP A 44 -10.77 6.12 5.93
N GLY A 45 -11.25 5.32 6.84
CA GLY A 45 -12.64 4.88 6.85
C GLY A 45 -12.97 3.93 7.97
N PRO A 46 -14.26 3.62 8.17
CA PRO A 46 -14.72 2.73 9.22
C PRO A 46 -14.12 1.32 9.05
N PRO A 47 -14.11 0.51 10.12
CA PRO A 47 -13.67 -0.88 10.02
C PRO A 47 -14.58 -1.69 9.08
N GLY A 48 -14.04 -2.70 8.43
CA GLY A 48 -14.80 -3.63 7.61
C GLY A 48 -15.19 -3.13 6.21
N VAL A 49 -14.64 -2.01 5.74
CA VAL A 49 -14.92 -1.48 4.39
C VAL A 49 -13.96 -1.99 3.31
N GLY A 50 -13.04 -2.89 3.66
CA GLY A 50 -12.15 -3.55 2.69
C GLY A 50 -10.80 -2.90 2.45
N LYS A 51 -10.26 -2.11 3.39
CA LYS A 51 -8.95 -1.45 3.28
C LYS A 51 -7.81 -2.43 2.99
N THR A 52 -7.69 -3.50 3.75
CA THR A 52 -6.67 -4.53 3.57
C THR A 52 -6.82 -5.25 2.22
N THR A 53 -8.04 -5.59 1.87
CA THR A 53 -8.36 -6.25 0.60
C THR A 53 -7.96 -5.38 -0.58
N LEU A 54 -8.28 -4.10 -0.53
CA LEU A 54 -7.90 -3.15 -1.59
C LEU A 54 -6.38 -3.07 -1.76
N ALA A 55 -5.63 -2.97 -0.66
CA ALA A 55 -4.17 -2.93 -0.71
C ALA A 55 -3.56 -4.19 -1.34
N ARG A 56 -4.09 -5.37 -1.02
CA ARG A 56 -3.65 -6.64 -1.61
C ARG A 56 -3.95 -6.73 -3.10
N ILE A 57 -5.12 -6.29 -3.52
CA ILE A 57 -5.50 -6.24 -4.94
C ILE A 57 -4.55 -5.34 -5.71
N ILE A 58 -4.24 -4.15 -5.20
CA ILE A 58 -3.32 -3.21 -5.81
C ILE A 58 -1.93 -3.82 -6.00
N ALA A 59 -1.39 -4.43 -4.96
CA ALA A 59 -0.08 -5.06 -5.00
C ALA A 59 -0.03 -6.22 -6.00
N HIS A 60 -1.06 -7.04 -6.03
CA HIS A 60 -1.16 -8.15 -6.97
C HIS A 60 -1.26 -7.67 -8.42
N GLN A 61 -2.09 -6.68 -8.68
CA GLN A 61 -2.27 -6.13 -10.03
C GLN A 61 -1.00 -5.46 -10.56
N LEU A 62 -0.23 -4.80 -9.69
CA LEU A 62 1.03 -4.16 -10.04
C LEU A 62 2.23 -5.13 -10.01
N GLU A 63 2.02 -6.38 -9.61
CA GLU A 63 3.06 -7.41 -9.48
C GLU A 63 4.24 -6.94 -8.61
N ARG A 64 3.92 -6.25 -7.52
CA ARG A 64 4.89 -5.69 -6.58
C ARG A 64 4.93 -6.50 -5.28
N PRO A 65 6.10 -6.64 -4.64
CA PRO A 65 6.18 -7.26 -3.32
C PRO A 65 5.27 -6.55 -2.32
N PHE A 66 4.59 -7.33 -1.50
CA PHE A 66 3.62 -6.83 -0.53
C PHE A 66 4.00 -7.27 0.88
N TYR A 67 4.27 -6.30 1.73
CA TYR A 67 4.55 -6.51 3.15
C TYR A 67 3.45 -5.88 3.99
N THR A 68 3.11 -6.53 5.08
CA THR A 68 2.09 -6.05 6.02
C THR A 68 2.68 -5.88 7.42
N LEU A 69 2.32 -4.79 8.08
CA LEU A 69 2.59 -4.54 9.48
C LEU A 69 1.29 -4.11 10.16
N SER A 70 1.09 -4.59 11.39
CA SER A 70 0.05 -4.07 12.25
C SER A 70 0.67 -3.15 13.29
N ALA A 71 0.18 -1.94 13.40
CA ALA A 71 0.66 -0.98 14.39
C ALA A 71 0.40 -1.43 15.83
N VAL A 72 -0.50 -2.38 16.03
CA VAL A 72 -0.79 -2.95 17.35
C VAL A 72 0.31 -3.91 17.83
N THR A 73 0.90 -4.67 16.91
CA THR A 73 1.84 -5.76 17.22
C THR A 73 3.27 -5.49 16.80
N SER A 74 3.50 -4.52 15.92
CA SER A 74 4.81 -4.25 15.33
C SER A 74 5.51 -3.07 16.02
N GLY A 75 6.78 -3.23 16.35
CA GLY A 75 7.64 -2.16 16.87
C GLY A 75 8.56 -1.56 15.81
N VAL A 76 9.46 -0.66 16.23
CA VAL A 76 10.47 -0.03 15.34
C VAL A 76 11.36 -1.07 14.67
N LYS A 77 11.69 -2.16 15.37
CA LYS A 77 12.51 -3.24 14.84
C LYS A 77 11.89 -3.90 13.63
N GLU A 78 10.61 -4.25 13.72
CA GLU A 78 9.86 -4.90 12.63
C GLU A 78 9.73 -3.97 11.42
N VAL A 79 9.51 -2.69 11.65
CA VAL A 79 9.50 -1.67 10.58
C VAL A 79 10.83 -1.64 9.84
N ARG A 80 11.95 -1.60 10.56
CA ARG A 80 13.30 -1.61 9.97
C ARG A 80 13.61 -2.88 9.21
N GLU A 81 13.21 -4.04 9.73
CA GLU A 81 13.40 -5.33 9.07
C GLU A 81 12.68 -5.39 7.72
N VAL A 82 11.45 -4.89 7.64
CA VAL A 82 10.68 -4.83 6.40
C VAL A 82 11.33 -3.87 5.40
N ILE A 83 11.77 -2.71 5.85
CA ILE A 83 12.46 -1.73 5.01
C ILE A 83 13.75 -2.33 4.44
N ASP A 84 14.53 -3.06 5.24
CA ASP A 84 15.74 -3.74 4.79
C ASP A 84 15.46 -4.83 3.76
N LYS A 85 14.39 -5.59 3.94
CA LYS A 85 13.92 -6.57 2.94
C LYS A 85 13.55 -5.89 1.61
N ALA A 86 12.84 -4.77 1.68
CA ALA A 86 12.46 -4.00 0.50
C ALA A 86 13.69 -3.44 -0.24
N LYS A 87 14.70 -2.98 0.47
CA LYS A 87 15.97 -2.52 -0.12
C LYS A 87 16.70 -3.63 -0.85
N ARG A 88 16.79 -4.81 -0.25
CA ARG A 88 17.44 -5.99 -0.87
C ARG A 88 16.73 -6.41 -2.14
N TYR A 89 15.42 -6.41 -2.14
CA TYR A 89 14.64 -6.72 -3.33
C TYR A 89 14.92 -5.73 -4.46
N GLY A 90 14.91 -4.44 -4.16
CA GLY A 90 15.25 -3.40 -5.13
C GLY A 90 16.68 -3.55 -5.70
N ALA A 91 17.66 -3.89 -4.86
CA ALA A 91 19.04 -4.11 -5.27
C ALA A 91 19.21 -5.31 -6.21
N VAL A 92 18.46 -6.39 -5.97
CA VAL A 92 18.49 -7.58 -6.85
C VAL A 92 17.89 -7.27 -8.22
N SER A 93 16.85 -6.45 -8.27
CA SER A 93 16.19 -6.11 -9.53
C SER A 93 16.98 -5.11 -10.38
N THR A 94 17.92 -4.36 -9.79
CA THR A 94 18.79 -3.41 -10.52
C THR A 94 20.14 -3.97 -10.96
N GLY A 95 20.48 -5.20 -10.54
CA GLY A 95 21.81 -5.79 -10.78
C GLY A 95 22.92 -5.11 -9.97
N LEU A 96 23.90 -5.90 -9.51
CA LEU A 96 24.97 -5.44 -8.61
C LEU A 96 25.88 -4.34 -9.21
N PHE A 97 25.78 -4.08 -10.53
CA PHE A 97 26.63 -3.13 -11.24
C PHE A 97 25.85 -2.13 -12.12
N GLY A 98 24.55 -1.96 -11.92
CA GLY A 98 23.78 -0.91 -12.61
C GLY A 98 23.61 -1.07 -14.13
N PHE A 99 23.98 -2.23 -14.68
CA PHE A 99 23.71 -2.54 -16.08
C PHE A 99 22.51 -3.49 -16.18
N PRO A 100 21.51 -3.17 -16.98
CA PRO A 100 20.44 -4.13 -17.27
C PRO A 100 21.07 -5.32 -18.00
N GLU A 101 20.84 -6.54 -17.50
CA GLU A 101 21.26 -7.74 -18.22
C GLU A 101 20.71 -7.73 -19.64
N ALA A 102 21.62 -7.91 -20.61
CA ALA A 102 21.29 -7.94 -22.02
C ALA A 102 20.37 -9.13 -22.31
N GLY A 103 19.07 -8.87 -22.42
CA GLY A 103 18.06 -9.89 -22.76
C GLY A 103 16.63 -9.61 -22.35
N SER A 104 16.40 -8.66 -21.47
CA SER A 104 15.04 -8.32 -21.05
C SER A 104 14.58 -6.98 -21.63
N TRP A 105 14.29 -6.98 -22.92
CA TRP A 105 13.56 -5.89 -23.57
C TRP A 105 12.05 -6.01 -23.32
N THR A 106 11.64 -6.26 -22.09
CA THR A 106 10.25 -6.05 -21.72
C THR A 106 10.13 -4.62 -21.25
N SER A 107 9.69 -3.77 -22.15
CA SER A 107 9.31 -2.39 -21.92
C SER A 107 8.11 -2.31 -20.98
N SER A 108 8.32 -2.57 -19.72
CA SER A 108 7.43 -2.12 -18.67
C SER A 108 8.27 -1.40 -17.62
N SER A 109 8.55 -0.14 -17.91
CA SER A 109 9.11 0.82 -16.95
C SER A 109 8.11 1.12 -15.82
N GLY A 110 7.49 0.08 -15.28
CA GLY A 110 6.62 0.17 -14.12
C GLY A 110 7.45 0.31 -12.84
N ASP A 111 6.96 1.10 -11.93
CA ASP A 111 7.49 1.20 -10.58
C ASP A 111 7.47 -0.18 -9.91
N ARG A 112 8.64 -0.69 -9.52
CA ARG A 112 8.81 -2.01 -8.88
C ARG A 112 9.06 -1.96 -7.38
N ARG A 113 8.91 -0.78 -6.77
CA ARG A 113 9.09 -0.63 -5.34
C ARG A 113 8.13 -1.53 -4.56
N ALA A 114 8.61 -2.10 -3.47
CA ALA A 114 7.76 -2.86 -2.57
C ALA A 114 6.64 -1.99 -1.99
N ILE A 115 5.47 -2.59 -1.81
CA ILE A 115 4.34 -1.95 -1.13
C ILE A 115 4.33 -2.41 0.32
N LEU A 116 4.37 -1.46 1.24
CA LEU A 116 4.19 -1.71 2.67
C LEU A 116 2.81 -1.25 3.10
N PHE A 117 1.98 -2.18 3.53
CA PHE A 117 0.68 -1.92 4.11
C PHE A 117 0.77 -1.90 5.64
N ILE A 118 0.30 -0.82 6.24
CA ILE A 118 0.26 -0.68 7.69
C ILE A 118 -1.18 -0.50 8.13
N ASP A 119 -1.69 -1.52 8.83
CA ASP A 119 -3.01 -1.45 9.44
C ASP A 119 -2.97 -0.65 10.73
N GLU A 120 -4.00 0.16 10.95
CA GLU A 120 -4.13 1.04 12.11
C GLU A 120 -2.90 1.95 12.34
N ILE A 121 -2.42 2.59 11.27
CA ILE A 121 -1.22 3.45 11.30
C ILE A 121 -1.28 4.53 12.39
N HIS A 122 -2.46 4.96 12.78
CA HIS A 122 -2.68 5.92 13.87
C HIS A 122 -2.15 5.46 15.23
N ARG A 123 -1.95 4.16 15.40
CA ARG A 123 -1.39 3.58 16.63
C ARG A 123 0.13 3.52 16.65
N PHE A 124 0.78 3.81 15.55
CA PHE A 124 2.23 3.94 15.54
C PHE A 124 2.67 5.15 16.34
N SER A 125 3.70 4.95 17.18
CA SER A 125 4.37 6.05 17.86
C SER A 125 5.05 6.98 16.87
N LYS A 126 5.38 8.19 17.32
CA LYS A 126 6.13 9.15 16.51
C LYS A 126 7.46 8.58 16.00
N SER A 127 8.18 7.83 16.85
CA SER A 127 9.44 7.17 16.46
C SER A 127 9.26 6.13 15.36
N GLN A 128 8.17 5.36 15.41
CA GLN A 128 7.84 4.38 14.38
C GLN A 128 7.49 5.06 13.06
N GLN A 129 6.73 6.14 13.10
CA GLN A 129 6.40 6.94 11.92
C GLN A 129 7.64 7.62 11.32
N ASP A 130 8.55 8.14 12.16
CA ASP A 130 9.83 8.69 11.71
C ASP A 130 10.70 7.64 10.99
N SER A 131 10.65 6.39 11.43
CA SER A 131 11.37 5.28 10.78
C SER A 131 10.84 4.97 9.38
N LEU A 132 9.55 5.20 9.15
CA LEU A 132 8.92 5.04 7.83
C LEU A 132 9.27 6.20 6.89
N LEU A 133 9.40 7.40 7.43
CA LEU A 133 9.54 8.63 6.65
C LEU A 133 10.72 8.56 5.68
N GLY A 134 11.88 8.11 6.14
CA GLY A 134 13.07 7.97 5.30
C GLY A 134 12.85 7.04 4.11
N ALA A 135 12.22 5.90 4.33
CA ALA A 135 11.94 4.92 3.28
C ALA A 135 10.90 5.40 2.25
N VAL A 136 9.95 6.21 2.69
CA VAL A 136 8.98 6.86 1.79
C VAL A 136 9.64 7.97 0.99
N GLU A 137 10.47 8.79 1.63
CA GLU A 137 11.18 9.91 0.98
C GLU A 137 12.18 9.44 -0.07
N ASP A 138 12.97 8.41 0.23
CA ASP A 138 13.99 7.91 -0.69
C ASP A 138 13.44 6.95 -1.77
N GLY A 139 12.16 6.64 -1.72
CA GLY A 139 11.50 5.78 -2.70
C GLY A 139 11.80 4.29 -2.53
N THR A 140 12.27 3.85 -1.37
CA THR A 140 12.48 2.42 -1.07
C THR A 140 11.17 1.64 -1.07
N ILE A 141 10.11 2.24 -0.55
CA ILE A 141 8.77 1.66 -0.46
C ILE A 141 7.70 2.62 -0.96
N THR A 142 6.56 2.05 -1.36
CA THR A 142 5.29 2.77 -1.45
C THR A 142 4.46 2.40 -0.22
N LEU A 143 4.07 3.40 0.55
CA LEU A 143 3.30 3.20 1.78
C LEU A 143 1.80 3.21 1.47
N ILE A 144 1.09 2.22 1.97
CA ILE A 144 -0.38 2.23 2.08
C ILE A 144 -0.72 2.13 3.55
N GLY A 145 -1.12 3.23 4.15
CA GLY A 145 -1.61 3.25 5.54
C GLY A 145 -3.11 3.06 5.59
N ALA A 146 -3.59 2.40 6.63
CA ALA A 146 -5.02 2.28 6.90
C ALA A 146 -5.33 2.76 8.30
N THR A 147 -6.40 3.53 8.44
CA THR A 147 -6.82 4.07 9.73
C THR A 147 -8.33 4.25 9.81
N THR A 148 -8.86 4.11 11.01
CA THR A 148 -10.24 4.47 11.35
C THR A 148 -10.33 5.89 11.93
N GLU A 149 -9.19 6.48 12.30
CA GLU A 149 -9.07 7.80 12.91
C GLU A 149 -8.64 8.85 11.90
N ASN A 150 -8.95 10.13 12.17
CA ASN A 150 -8.55 11.22 11.28
C ASN A 150 -7.01 11.33 11.19
N PRO A 151 -6.41 11.08 10.02
CA PRO A 151 -4.95 11.09 9.89
C PRO A 151 -4.32 12.46 10.17
N SER A 152 -5.07 13.56 10.05
CA SER A 152 -4.58 14.90 10.33
C SER A 152 -4.13 15.09 11.77
N PHE A 153 -4.65 14.29 12.71
CA PHE A 153 -4.31 14.34 14.13
C PHE A 153 -3.33 13.27 14.56
N GLU A 154 -3.30 12.13 13.88
CA GLU A 154 -2.62 10.92 14.33
C GLU A 154 -1.36 10.59 13.53
N VAL A 155 -1.20 11.15 12.34
CA VAL A 155 -0.04 10.94 11.49
C VAL A 155 0.85 12.19 11.53
N ILE A 156 2.16 12.01 11.67
CA ILE A 156 3.10 13.14 11.70
C ILE A 156 3.04 13.93 10.40
N THR A 157 3.14 15.25 10.50
CA THR A 157 3.03 16.15 9.36
C THR A 157 4.01 15.85 8.21
N PRO A 158 5.29 15.55 8.44
CA PRO A 158 6.21 15.20 7.36
C PRO A 158 5.79 13.95 6.57
N LEU A 159 5.25 12.94 7.25
CA LEU A 159 4.75 11.73 6.58
C LEU A 159 3.44 12.01 5.84
N LEU A 160 2.53 12.73 6.47
CA LEU A 160 1.24 13.11 5.89
C LEU A 160 1.41 13.95 4.62
N SER A 161 2.40 14.85 4.58
CA SER A 161 2.68 15.67 3.40
C SER A 161 3.18 14.89 2.18
N ARG A 162 3.67 13.67 2.40
CA ARG A 162 4.15 12.77 1.32
C ARG A 162 3.11 11.75 0.90
N CYS A 163 1.96 11.73 1.54
CA CYS A 163 0.88 10.79 1.28
C CYS A 163 -0.37 11.53 0.82
N GLN A 164 -1.15 10.87 -0.03
CA GLN A 164 -2.51 11.30 -0.30
C GLN A 164 -3.44 10.62 0.70
N VAL A 165 -4.56 11.25 1.03
CA VAL A 165 -5.57 10.68 1.91
C VAL A 165 -6.83 10.40 1.09
N TYR A 166 -7.25 9.14 1.09
CA TYR A 166 -8.51 8.73 0.46
C TYR A 166 -9.50 8.29 1.52
N VAL A 167 -10.70 8.84 1.45
CA VAL A 167 -11.77 8.52 2.39
C VAL A 167 -12.61 7.38 1.83
N LEU A 168 -12.69 6.28 2.59
CA LEU A 168 -13.58 5.17 2.30
C LEU A 168 -14.90 5.36 3.02
N LYS A 169 -15.97 5.01 2.33
CA LYS A 169 -17.34 5.11 2.85
C LYS A 169 -17.83 3.74 3.30
N SER A 170 -18.77 3.74 4.23
CA SER A 170 -19.51 2.52 4.57
C SER A 170 -20.17 1.93 3.33
N LEU A 171 -20.25 0.60 3.28
CA LEU A 171 -20.94 -0.08 2.20
C LEU A 171 -22.44 0.23 2.24
N GLU A 172 -23.01 0.52 1.09
CA GLU A 172 -24.44 0.76 0.93
C GLU A 172 -25.17 -0.54 0.56
N LYS A 173 -26.49 -0.55 0.68
CA LYS A 173 -27.28 -1.73 0.30
C LYS A 173 -27.09 -2.13 -1.17
N ASP A 174 -26.87 -1.15 -2.02
CA ASP A 174 -26.65 -1.38 -3.48
C ASP A 174 -25.27 -1.97 -3.77
N ASP A 175 -24.36 -1.96 -2.80
CA ASP A 175 -23.03 -2.58 -2.89
C ASP A 175 -23.06 -4.07 -2.54
N LEU A 176 -24.12 -4.54 -1.92
CA LEU A 176 -24.29 -5.91 -1.45
C LEU A 176 -25.19 -6.72 -2.38
#